data_f37381734c58a5673ae9674c9e8f3712
#
_entry.id   f37381734c58a5673ae9674c9e8f3712
#
_cell.length_a   1.000
_cell.length_b   1.000
_cell.length_c   1.000
_cell.angle_alpha   90.00
_cell.angle_beta   90.00
_cell.angle_gamma   90.00
#
_symmetry.space_group_name_H-M   'P 1'
#
loop_
_entity.id
_entity.type
_entity.pdbx_description
1 polymer ?
#
loop_
_entity_poly.entity_id
_entity_poly.type
_entity_poly.pdbx_seq_one_letter_code
_entity_poly.pdbx_strand_id
1 'polypeptide(L)'
;MNQKNLLEVDWSKIPAPTDDGAADHLKGATIPSISLVATDDTSVTLSALKGRSVVFAYPRTGEPGKISLVDDWDMIPGARGCTPQTCSFRDLFAELKAAGAQHVFGLSTQSNAYQTEMASRLHLPFPVLSDEKLELTEALKLPTMEVAGLTLIKRLALIIDDARITHVFYPVFPPDRNAPDVLEWLKEQSG
;
A
#
# COMPACT_ATOMS: atom_id res chain seq x y z
N MET A 1 14.01 8.57 -25.69
CA MET A 1 13.95 8.30 -24.26
C MET A 1 12.86 7.28 -23.99
N ASN A 2 13.21 6.07 -23.54
CA ASN A 2 12.20 5.07 -23.19
C ASN A 2 11.41 5.60 -21.99
N GLN A 3 10.14 5.93 -22.20
CA GLN A 3 9.21 6.09 -21.10
C GLN A 3 9.15 4.73 -20.40
N LYS A 4 9.72 4.64 -19.19
CA LYS A 4 9.59 3.43 -18.39
C LYS A 4 8.10 3.15 -18.24
N ASN A 5 7.63 2.03 -18.81
CA ASN A 5 6.26 1.61 -18.62
C ASN A 5 6.09 1.24 -17.13
N LEU A 6 5.28 2.00 -16.41
CA LEU A 6 5.05 1.81 -14.98
C LEU A 6 4.30 0.52 -14.66
N LEU A 7 3.67 -0.11 -15.66
CA LEU A 7 2.84 -1.31 -15.52
C LEU A 7 3.58 -2.59 -15.91
N GLU A 8 4.48 -2.53 -16.90
CA GLU A 8 5.22 -3.70 -17.38
C GLU A 8 6.58 -3.76 -16.71
N VAL A 9 6.73 -4.66 -15.75
CA VAL A 9 7.96 -4.86 -15.00
C VAL A 9 8.40 -6.32 -15.10
N ASP A 10 9.64 -6.53 -15.54
CA ASP A 10 10.28 -7.85 -15.46
C ASP A 10 10.84 -8.04 -14.05
N TRP A 11 10.06 -8.70 -13.19
CA TRP A 11 10.40 -8.91 -11.79
C TRP A 11 11.68 -9.72 -11.58
N SER A 12 12.10 -10.51 -12.57
CA SER A 12 13.35 -11.29 -12.47
C SER A 12 14.61 -10.41 -12.44
N LYS A 13 14.48 -9.15 -12.86
CA LYS A 13 15.56 -8.15 -12.89
C LYS A 13 15.52 -7.17 -11.72
N ILE A 14 14.52 -7.28 -10.86
CA ILE A 14 14.33 -6.40 -9.71
C ILE A 14 14.72 -7.17 -8.44
N PRO A 15 15.57 -6.59 -7.56
CA PRO A 15 15.93 -7.26 -6.32
C PRO A 15 14.70 -7.41 -5.42
N ALA A 16 14.43 -8.66 -5.01
CA ALA A 16 13.35 -8.95 -4.07
C ALA A 16 13.72 -8.46 -2.65
N PRO A 17 12.78 -7.87 -1.91
CA PRO A 17 12.99 -7.58 -0.50
C PRO A 17 13.06 -8.88 0.30
N THR A 18 13.86 -8.86 1.38
CA THR A 18 13.92 -9.96 2.35
C THR A 18 13.04 -9.64 3.56
N ASP A 19 12.51 -10.66 4.20
CA ASP A 19 11.85 -10.50 5.48
C ASP A 19 12.90 -10.17 6.55
N ASP A 20 12.82 -8.96 7.08
CA ASP A 20 13.73 -8.46 8.12
C ASP A 20 13.08 -8.43 9.51
N GLY A 21 11.88 -9.03 9.66
CA GLY A 21 11.13 -9.05 10.92
C GLY A 21 10.50 -7.71 11.31
N ALA A 22 10.61 -6.69 10.47
CA ALA A 22 10.16 -5.34 10.81
C ALA A 22 8.62 -5.21 10.95
N ALA A 23 7.86 -6.21 10.52
CA ALA A 23 6.40 -6.25 10.63
C ALA A 23 5.88 -7.25 11.68
N ASP A 24 6.74 -8.00 12.37
CA ASP A 24 6.34 -9.10 13.28
C ASP A 24 5.42 -8.64 14.41
N HIS A 25 5.61 -7.41 14.90
CA HIS A 25 4.83 -6.83 15.98
C HIS A 25 3.43 -6.35 15.58
N LEU A 26 3.14 -6.27 14.28
CA LEU A 26 1.89 -5.66 13.78
C LEU A 26 0.68 -6.56 13.97
N LYS A 27 0.81 -7.88 13.78
CA LYS A 27 -0.31 -8.80 13.97
C LYS A 27 -0.79 -8.77 15.42
N GLY A 28 -2.07 -8.47 15.61
CA GLY A 28 -2.68 -8.31 16.94
C GLY A 28 -2.62 -6.89 17.50
N ALA A 29 -1.88 -5.99 16.86
CA ALA A 29 -1.82 -4.59 17.28
C ALA A 29 -3.16 -3.87 17.06
N THR A 30 -3.45 -2.91 17.94
CA THR A 30 -4.61 -2.03 17.79
C THR A 30 -4.23 -0.81 16.95
N ILE A 31 -5.08 -0.44 16.01
CA ILE A 31 -4.89 0.77 15.21
C ILE A 31 -5.12 2.00 16.08
N PRO A 32 -4.18 2.95 16.12
CA PRO A 32 -4.34 4.19 16.89
C PRO A 32 -5.40 5.09 16.25
N SER A 33 -5.98 5.98 17.07
CA SER A 33 -6.97 6.97 16.63
C SER A 33 -6.28 8.17 15.96
N ILE A 34 -5.87 7.94 14.70
CA ILE A 34 -5.21 8.93 13.85
C ILE A 34 -6.07 9.13 12.61
N SER A 35 -6.34 10.37 12.26
CA SER A 35 -7.10 10.73 11.05
C SER A 35 -6.16 11.07 9.91
N LEU A 36 -6.35 10.40 8.77
CA LEU A 36 -5.58 10.62 7.56
C LEU A 36 -6.46 11.22 6.48
N VAL A 37 -5.91 12.17 5.73
CA VAL A 37 -6.60 12.74 4.56
C VAL A 37 -6.60 11.70 3.43
N ALA A 38 -7.74 11.58 2.76
CA ALA A 38 -7.94 10.65 1.66
C ALA A 38 -8.15 11.38 0.32
N THR A 39 -7.91 10.70 -0.79
CA THR A 39 -7.99 11.24 -2.15
C THR A 39 -9.40 11.57 -2.63
N ASP A 40 -10.42 11.24 -1.86
CA ASP A 40 -11.83 11.61 -2.06
C ASP A 40 -12.25 12.81 -1.21
N ASP A 41 -11.29 13.58 -0.71
CA ASP A 41 -11.46 14.75 0.16
C ASP A 41 -12.08 14.42 1.54
N THR A 42 -12.16 13.16 1.92
CA THR A 42 -12.60 12.75 3.26
C THR A 42 -11.41 12.65 4.22
N SER A 43 -11.72 12.57 5.52
CA SER A 43 -10.77 12.22 6.57
C SER A 43 -11.14 10.85 7.12
N VAL A 44 -10.18 9.92 7.08
CA VAL A 44 -10.39 8.53 7.49
C VAL A 44 -9.63 8.24 8.76
N THR A 45 -10.34 7.77 9.79
CA THR A 45 -9.78 7.24 11.02
C THR A 45 -9.97 5.73 11.02
N LEU A 46 -8.92 4.97 10.68
CA LEU A 46 -9.02 3.51 10.50
C LEU A 46 -9.55 2.79 11.74
N SER A 47 -9.21 3.29 12.95
CA SER A 47 -9.69 2.72 14.21
C SER A 47 -11.19 2.91 14.46
N ALA A 48 -11.83 3.84 13.77
CA ALA A 48 -13.26 4.10 13.89
C ALA A 48 -14.12 3.26 12.94
N LEU A 49 -13.49 2.62 11.95
CA LEU A 49 -14.19 1.81 10.96
C LEU A 49 -14.64 0.48 11.56
N LYS A 50 -15.83 0.06 11.18
CA LYS A 50 -16.40 -1.24 11.56
C LYS A 50 -16.20 -2.26 10.45
N GLY A 51 -16.03 -3.51 10.87
CA GLY A 51 -15.81 -4.62 9.97
C GLY A 51 -14.41 -4.68 9.42
N ARG A 52 -14.26 -5.33 8.27
CA ARG A 52 -12.95 -5.65 7.71
C ARG A 52 -12.47 -4.58 6.75
N SER A 53 -11.29 -4.05 7.02
CA SER A 53 -10.56 -3.13 6.15
C SER A 53 -9.30 -3.81 5.60
N VAL A 54 -9.04 -3.62 4.31
CA VAL A 54 -7.79 -3.96 3.65
C VAL A 54 -7.03 -2.67 3.40
N VAL A 55 -5.83 -2.55 3.95
CA VAL A 55 -4.94 -1.40 3.74
C VAL A 55 -3.64 -1.89 3.12
N PHE A 56 -3.37 -1.52 1.88
CA PHE A 56 -2.09 -1.83 1.23
C PHE A 56 -1.21 -0.59 1.21
N ALA A 57 0.01 -0.73 1.70
CA ALA A 57 1.00 0.34 1.72
C ALA A 57 2.07 0.12 0.66
N TYR A 58 2.62 1.22 0.17
CA TYR A 58 3.67 1.23 -0.83
C TYR A 58 4.62 2.42 -0.61
N PRO A 59 5.89 2.29 -1.03
CA PRO A 59 6.86 3.37 -0.84
C PRO A 59 6.49 4.65 -1.59
N ARG A 60 6.39 4.58 -2.90
CA ARG A 60 6.13 5.75 -3.74
C ARG A 60 5.70 5.36 -5.15
N THR A 61 4.60 5.91 -5.62
CA THR A 61 4.22 5.86 -7.03
C THR A 61 4.98 6.92 -7.83
N GLY A 62 5.21 6.64 -9.12
CA GLY A 62 5.75 7.62 -10.07
C GLY A 62 4.65 8.28 -10.89
N GLU A 63 4.98 9.41 -11.52
CA GLU A 63 4.17 10.03 -12.57
C GLU A 63 4.76 9.69 -13.95
N PRO A 64 3.92 9.38 -14.95
CA PRO A 64 4.40 9.15 -16.31
C PRO A 64 5.20 10.36 -16.84
N GLY A 65 6.37 10.06 -17.45
CA GLY A 65 7.24 11.09 -18.02
C GLY A 65 8.11 11.84 -17.01
N LYS A 66 7.96 11.59 -15.70
CA LYS A 66 8.87 12.14 -14.69
C LYS A 66 9.97 11.17 -14.32
N ILE A 67 11.09 11.71 -13.88
CA ILE A 67 12.23 10.92 -13.39
C ILE A 67 11.88 10.28 -12.03
N SER A 68 12.50 9.15 -11.75
CA SER A 68 12.43 8.52 -10.43
C SER A 68 13.06 9.40 -9.35
N LEU A 69 12.72 9.14 -8.09
CA LEU A 69 13.28 9.88 -6.95
C LEU A 69 14.81 9.84 -6.91
N VAL A 70 15.39 8.69 -7.27
CA VAL A 70 16.82 8.46 -7.45
C VAL A 70 17.06 7.61 -8.70
N ASP A 71 18.27 7.70 -9.27
CA ASP A 71 18.58 7.02 -10.54
C ASP A 71 18.53 5.48 -10.41
N ASP A 72 18.89 4.95 -9.26
CA ASP A 72 18.93 3.52 -8.94
C ASP A 72 17.64 3.02 -8.25
N TRP A 73 16.52 3.76 -8.35
CA TRP A 73 15.24 3.40 -7.73
C TRP A 73 14.85 1.94 -7.94
N ASP A 74 15.01 1.42 -9.16
CA ASP A 74 14.62 0.06 -9.50
C ASP A 74 15.52 -1.01 -8.83
N MET A 75 16.70 -0.63 -8.35
CA MET A 75 17.64 -1.51 -7.66
C MET A 75 17.48 -1.51 -6.14
N ILE A 76 16.63 -0.64 -5.60
CA ILE A 76 16.28 -0.65 -4.17
C ILE A 76 15.26 -1.75 -3.92
N PRO A 77 15.57 -2.79 -3.10
CA PRO A 77 14.63 -3.87 -2.82
C PRO A 77 13.29 -3.34 -2.29
N GLY A 78 12.18 -3.73 -2.93
CA GLY A 78 10.84 -3.31 -2.54
C GLY A 78 10.41 -1.91 -3.03
N ALA A 79 11.27 -1.12 -3.69
CA ALA A 79 10.90 0.22 -4.15
C ALA A 79 10.01 0.19 -5.41
N ARG A 80 10.43 -0.53 -6.45
CA ARG A 80 9.72 -0.60 -7.73
C ARG A 80 8.39 -1.34 -7.59
N GLY A 81 7.33 -0.89 -8.31
CA GLY A 81 6.10 -1.65 -8.52
C GLY A 81 4.89 -1.13 -7.76
N CYS A 82 4.91 0.10 -7.26
CA CYS A 82 3.75 0.68 -6.55
C CYS A 82 2.54 0.84 -7.47
N THR A 83 2.75 1.26 -8.73
CA THR A 83 1.67 1.35 -9.72
C THR A 83 1.08 -0.02 -10.08
N PRO A 84 1.87 -1.07 -10.44
CA PRO A 84 1.33 -2.41 -10.62
C PRO A 84 0.57 -2.95 -9.41
N GLN A 85 1.05 -2.75 -8.18
CA GLN A 85 0.33 -3.13 -6.97
C GLN A 85 -1.02 -2.43 -6.88
N THR A 86 -1.05 -1.12 -7.03
CA THR A 86 -2.28 -0.31 -6.93
C THR A 86 -3.29 -0.71 -8.00
N CYS A 87 -2.85 -0.91 -9.25
CA CYS A 87 -3.69 -1.38 -10.34
C CYS A 87 -4.25 -2.79 -10.08
N SER A 88 -3.47 -3.68 -9.47
CA SER A 88 -3.93 -5.01 -9.12
C SER A 88 -5.07 -4.96 -8.09
N PHE A 89 -4.98 -4.10 -7.06
CA PHE A 89 -6.08 -3.86 -6.13
C PHE A 89 -7.30 -3.23 -6.80
N ARG A 90 -7.11 -2.30 -7.74
CA ARG A 90 -8.19 -1.72 -8.55
C ARG A 90 -8.92 -2.80 -9.34
N ASP A 91 -8.18 -3.64 -10.04
CA ASP A 91 -8.75 -4.63 -10.95
C ASP A 91 -9.50 -5.75 -10.19
N LEU A 92 -9.09 -6.05 -8.96
CA LEU A 92 -9.73 -7.05 -8.08
C LEU A 92 -10.67 -6.43 -7.03
N PHE A 93 -11.00 -5.14 -7.13
CA PHE A 93 -11.78 -4.45 -6.09
C PHE A 93 -13.16 -5.10 -5.84
N ALA A 94 -13.88 -5.45 -6.91
CA ALA A 94 -15.19 -6.08 -6.78
C ALA A 94 -15.11 -7.45 -6.08
N GLU A 95 -14.10 -8.25 -6.42
CA GLU A 95 -13.85 -9.57 -5.83
C GLU A 95 -13.44 -9.45 -4.36
N LEU A 96 -12.59 -8.46 -4.01
CA LEU A 96 -12.20 -8.18 -2.63
C LEU A 96 -13.43 -7.81 -1.78
N LYS A 97 -14.31 -6.96 -2.32
CA LYS A 97 -15.59 -6.61 -1.66
C LYS A 97 -16.48 -7.83 -1.47
N ALA A 98 -16.62 -8.67 -2.50
CA ALA A 98 -17.40 -9.90 -2.44
C ALA A 98 -16.83 -10.91 -1.44
N ALA A 99 -15.50 -10.93 -1.26
CA ALA A 99 -14.82 -11.80 -0.29
C ALA A 99 -14.79 -11.23 1.14
N GLY A 100 -15.49 -10.12 1.42
CA GLY A 100 -15.72 -9.59 2.76
C GLY A 100 -14.91 -8.36 3.15
N ALA A 101 -14.11 -7.78 2.24
CA ALA A 101 -13.47 -6.49 2.48
C ALA A 101 -14.54 -5.38 2.45
N GLN A 102 -14.91 -4.84 3.60
CA GLN A 102 -15.87 -3.73 3.67
C GLN A 102 -15.22 -2.41 3.24
N HIS A 103 -13.93 -2.26 3.49
CA HIS A 103 -13.14 -1.08 3.12
C HIS A 103 -11.83 -1.51 2.46
N VAL A 104 -11.39 -0.78 1.44
CA VAL A 104 -10.09 -0.94 0.79
C VAL A 104 -9.43 0.42 0.68
N PHE A 105 -8.20 0.54 1.12
CA PHE A 105 -7.41 1.76 1.05
C PHE A 105 -5.98 1.49 0.58
N GLY A 106 -5.46 2.39 -0.26
CA GLY A 106 -4.02 2.54 -0.41
C GLY A 106 -3.46 3.45 0.69
N LEU A 107 -2.17 3.34 0.97
CA LEU A 107 -1.47 4.15 1.98
C LEU A 107 -0.04 4.43 1.54
N SER A 108 0.39 5.67 1.60
CA SER A 108 1.81 6.04 1.50
C SER A 108 2.10 7.34 2.24
N THR A 109 3.39 7.68 2.34
CA THR A 109 3.85 8.97 2.92
C THR A 109 3.88 10.10 1.90
N GLN A 110 3.40 9.88 0.67
CA GLN A 110 3.26 10.93 -0.33
C GLN A 110 2.14 11.91 0.05
N SER A 111 2.24 13.15 -0.42
CA SER A 111 1.20 14.15 -0.19
C SER A 111 -0.15 13.74 -0.77
N ASN A 112 -1.23 14.24 -0.18
CA ASN A 112 -2.57 13.96 -0.68
C ASN A 112 -2.75 14.46 -2.13
N ALA A 113 -2.21 15.63 -2.47
CA ALA A 113 -2.29 16.16 -3.84
C ALA A 113 -1.63 15.23 -4.86
N TYR A 114 -0.46 14.67 -4.53
CA TYR A 114 0.23 13.71 -5.41
C TYR A 114 -0.60 12.43 -5.60
N GLN A 115 -1.18 11.91 -4.52
CA GLN A 115 -1.99 10.69 -4.56
C GLN A 115 -3.34 10.92 -5.26
N THR A 116 -3.93 12.12 -5.15
CA THR A 116 -5.18 12.48 -5.85
C THR A 116 -4.98 12.47 -7.37
N GLU A 117 -3.84 12.98 -7.87
CA GLU A 117 -3.49 12.87 -9.29
C GLU A 117 -3.41 11.41 -9.73
N MET A 118 -2.69 10.60 -8.99
CA MET A 118 -2.53 9.17 -9.29
C MET A 118 -3.86 8.43 -9.24
N ALA A 119 -4.68 8.66 -8.22
CA ALA A 119 -5.98 8.03 -8.06
C ALA A 119 -6.93 8.37 -9.22
N SER A 120 -6.93 9.62 -9.65
CA SER A 120 -7.70 10.09 -10.81
C SER A 120 -7.22 9.45 -12.11
N ARG A 121 -5.92 9.49 -12.37
CA ARG A 121 -5.31 8.93 -13.58
C ARG A 121 -5.50 7.42 -13.70
N LEU A 122 -5.43 6.70 -12.60
CA LEU A 122 -5.61 5.25 -12.56
C LEU A 122 -7.07 4.81 -12.38
N HIS A 123 -8.01 5.74 -12.24
CA HIS A 123 -9.43 5.47 -12.01
C HIS A 123 -9.66 4.52 -10.82
N LEU A 124 -9.05 4.84 -9.66
CA LEU A 124 -9.16 3.99 -8.48
C LEU A 124 -10.58 4.02 -7.90
N PRO A 125 -11.20 2.85 -7.62
CA PRO A 125 -12.54 2.76 -7.02
C PRO A 125 -12.51 2.89 -5.48
N PHE A 126 -11.35 3.12 -4.90
CA PHE A 126 -11.12 3.27 -3.46
C PHE A 126 -10.24 4.48 -3.19
N PRO A 127 -10.37 5.11 -2.02
CA PRO A 127 -9.49 6.22 -1.65
C PRO A 127 -8.09 5.73 -1.25
N VAL A 128 -7.13 6.63 -1.39
CA VAL A 128 -5.75 6.45 -0.93
C VAL A 128 -5.47 7.43 0.20
N LEU A 129 -4.89 6.93 1.28
CA LEU A 129 -4.61 7.68 2.50
C LEU A 129 -3.20 8.27 2.44
N SER A 130 -3.06 9.51 2.88
CA SER A 130 -1.77 10.20 3.01
C SER A 130 -1.33 10.24 4.46
N ASP A 131 -0.21 9.58 4.75
CA ASP A 131 0.51 9.70 6.04
C ASP A 131 1.77 10.57 5.86
N GLU A 132 1.63 11.71 5.19
CA GLU A 132 2.72 12.66 4.90
C GLU A 132 3.41 13.14 6.19
N LYS A 133 2.68 13.20 7.30
CA LYS A 133 3.21 13.59 8.62
C LYS A 133 3.82 12.43 9.41
N LEU A 134 3.80 11.21 8.88
CA LEU A 134 4.31 9.98 9.50
C LEU A 134 3.60 9.59 10.82
N GLU A 135 2.44 10.16 11.12
CA GLU A 135 1.75 9.94 12.41
C GLU A 135 1.35 8.48 12.60
N LEU A 136 0.75 7.86 11.59
CA LEU A 136 0.38 6.44 11.63
C LEU A 136 1.61 5.54 11.54
N THR A 137 2.55 5.89 10.65
CA THR A 137 3.80 5.17 10.46
C THR A 137 4.59 5.06 11.76
N GLU A 138 4.75 6.16 12.49
CA GLU A 138 5.47 6.20 13.77
C GLU A 138 4.70 5.49 14.89
N ALA A 139 3.39 5.73 15.01
CA ALA A 139 2.57 5.13 16.06
C ALA A 139 2.50 3.59 15.96
N LEU A 140 2.42 3.04 14.75
CA LEU A 140 2.42 1.60 14.50
C LEU A 140 3.83 1.03 14.31
N LYS A 141 4.86 1.87 14.22
CA LYS A 141 6.22 1.46 13.83
C LYS A 141 6.21 0.62 12.56
N LEU A 142 5.53 1.14 11.52
CA LEU A 142 5.48 0.47 10.23
C LEU A 142 6.89 0.31 9.66
N PRO A 143 7.18 -0.78 8.93
CA PRO A 143 8.46 -0.93 8.23
C PRO A 143 8.71 0.24 7.28
N THR A 144 9.86 0.89 7.38
CA THR A 144 10.24 2.05 6.56
C THR A 144 11.59 1.89 5.92
N MET A 145 11.84 2.68 4.88
CA MET A 145 13.15 2.88 4.27
C MET A 145 13.39 4.37 4.03
N GLU A 146 14.64 4.77 4.10
CA GLU A 146 15.06 6.15 3.82
C GLU A 146 15.62 6.22 2.40
N VAL A 147 15.04 7.08 1.55
CA VAL A 147 15.52 7.32 0.20
C VAL A 147 15.52 8.82 -0.08
N ALA A 148 16.65 9.38 -0.45
CA ALA A 148 16.83 10.81 -0.74
C ALA A 148 16.28 11.73 0.37
N GLY A 149 16.47 11.33 1.63
CA GLY A 149 16.00 12.09 2.81
C GLY A 149 14.49 11.99 3.10
N LEU A 150 13.78 11.11 2.38
CA LEU A 150 12.37 10.85 2.63
C LEU A 150 12.17 9.51 3.32
N THR A 151 11.32 9.48 4.34
CA THR A 151 10.85 8.25 4.98
C THR A 151 9.70 7.66 4.19
N LEU A 152 9.91 6.46 3.65
CA LEU A 152 8.92 5.75 2.83
C LEU A 152 8.49 4.47 3.54
N ILE A 153 7.20 4.15 3.50
CA ILE A 153 6.69 2.87 4.03
C ILE A 153 7.12 1.74 3.10
N LYS A 154 7.72 0.68 3.65
CA LYS A 154 7.97 -0.54 2.90
C LYS A 154 6.65 -1.19 2.50
N ARG A 155 6.64 -1.85 1.34
CA ARG A 155 5.45 -2.49 0.81
C ARG A 155 4.92 -3.57 1.74
N LEU A 156 3.65 -3.44 2.11
CA LEU A 156 2.93 -4.41 2.93
C LEU A 156 1.42 -4.30 2.71
N ALA A 157 0.65 -5.26 3.19
CA ALA A 157 -0.79 -5.11 3.33
C ALA A 157 -1.24 -5.56 4.73
N LEU A 158 -2.21 -4.85 5.27
CA LEU A 158 -2.82 -5.11 6.58
C LEU A 158 -4.27 -5.49 6.39
N ILE A 159 -4.70 -6.53 7.09
CA ILE A 159 -6.11 -6.83 7.30
C ILE A 159 -6.46 -6.36 8.71
N ILE A 160 -7.46 -5.50 8.79
CA ILE A 160 -7.90 -4.87 10.03
C ILE A 160 -9.36 -5.24 10.26
N ASP A 161 -9.66 -5.86 11.37
CA ASP A 161 -11.01 -6.17 11.81
C ASP A 161 -11.32 -5.36 13.08
N ASP A 162 -12.31 -4.46 13.02
CA ASP A 162 -12.74 -3.62 14.15
C ASP A 162 -11.56 -2.99 14.91
N ALA A 163 -10.72 -2.24 14.21
CA ALA A 163 -9.53 -1.55 14.72
C ALA A 163 -8.36 -2.45 15.15
N ARG A 164 -8.40 -3.75 14.89
CA ARG A 164 -7.31 -4.68 15.21
C ARG A 164 -6.69 -5.26 13.95
N ILE A 165 -5.37 -5.26 13.85
CA ILE A 165 -4.65 -5.93 12.76
C ILE A 165 -4.73 -7.44 12.98
N THR A 166 -5.43 -8.15 12.08
CA THR A 166 -5.63 -9.60 12.18
C THR A 166 -4.70 -10.38 11.28
N HIS A 167 -4.24 -9.77 10.19
CA HIS A 167 -3.24 -10.38 9.30
C HIS A 167 -2.33 -9.34 8.67
N VAL A 168 -1.10 -9.74 8.34
CA VAL A 168 -0.06 -8.91 7.72
C VAL A 168 0.58 -9.66 6.57
N PHE A 169 0.65 -9.02 5.41
CA PHE A 169 1.43 -9.48 4.26
C PHE A 169 2.72 -8.66 4.19
N TYR A 170 3.84 -9.28 4.54
CA TYR A 170 5.16 -8.66 4.52
C TYR A 170 6.27 -9.71 4.52
N PRO A 171 7.33 -9.56 3.73
CA PRO A 171 7.42 -8.59 2.63
C PRO A 171 6.49 -8.97 1.47
N VAL A 172 6.24 -8.03 0.55
CA VAL A 172 5.43 -8.25 -0.64
C VAL A 172 6.32 -8.24 -1.89
N PHE A 173 6.35 -9.37 -2.60
CA PHE A 173 7.04 -9.49 -3.89
C PHE A 173 6.55 -10.72 -4.68
N PRO A 174 6.30 -10.61 -5.98
CA PRO A 174 6.24 -9.35 -6.73
C PRO A 174 5.03 -8.48 -6.32
N PRO A 175 5.10 -7.14 -6.52
CA PRO A 175 4.07 -6.22 -6.05
C PRO A 175 2.66 -6.48 -6.58
N ASP A 176 2.52 -6.91 -7.83
CA ASP A 176 1.24 -7.22 -8.48
C ASP A 176 0.57 -8.50 -7.94
N ARG A 177 1.29 -9.32 -7.17
CA ARG A 177 0.73 -10.48 -6.47
C ARG A 177 0.04 -10.13 -5.16
N ASN A 178 0.23 -8.93 -4.63
CA ASN A 178 -0.30 -8.56 -3.32
C ASN A 178 -1.83 -8.64 -3.26
N ALA A 179 -2.54 -8.07 -4.23
CA ALA A 179 -4.01 -8.14 -4.26
C ALA A 179 -4.55 -9.56 -4.47
N PRO A 180 -4.02 -10.39 -5.40
CA PRO A 180 -4.38 -11.80 -5.48
C PRO A 180 -4.18 -12.57 -4.17
N ASP A 181 -3.04 -12.38 -3.49
CA ASP A 181 -2.73 -13.07 -2.23
C ASP A 181 -3.70 -12.65 -1.11
N VAL A 182 -4.03 -11.35 -1.03
CA VAL A 182 -5.06 -10.84 -0.11
C VAL A 182 -6.42 -11.45 -0.41
N LEU A 183 -6.81 -11.51 -1.69
CA LEU A 183 -8.09 -12.09 -2.10
C LEU A 183 -8.18 -13.58 -1.76
N GLU A 184 -7.13 -14.35 -2.00
CA GLU A 184 -7.06 -15.76 -1.64
C GLU A 184 -7.25 -15.95 -0.13
N TRP A 185 -6.51 -15.20 0.68
CA TRP A 185 -6.63 -15.22 2.13
C TRP A 185 -8.06 -14.88 2.60
N LEU A 186 -8.69 -13.84 2.03
CA LEU A 186 -10.06 -13.45 2.37
C LEU A 186 -11.06 -14.57 2.09
N LYS A 187 -10.92 -15.27 0.96
CA LYS A 187 -11.77 -16.41 0.60
C LYS A 187 -11.63 -17.58 1.58
N GLU A 188 -10.41 -17.85 2.04
CA GLU A 188 -10.14 -18.88 3.05
C GLU A 188 -10.80 -18.56 4.41
N GLN A 189 -10.91 -17.26 4.78
CA GLN A 189 -11.56 -16.86 6.02
C GLN A 189 -13.10 -16.91 5.94
N SER A 190 -13.65 -16.98 4.75
CA SER A 190 -15.12 -16.97 4.50
C SER A 190 -15.71 -18.37 4.38
N GLY A 191 -14.86 -19.39 4.42
CA GLY A 191 -15.21 -20.83 4.31
C GLY A 191 -15.59 -21.48 5.63
#